data_82723a34b59e8939d13d4fedb97fabe6
#
_entry.id   82723a34b59e8939d13d4fedb97fabe6
#
_cell.length_a   1.000
_cell.length_b   1.000
_cell.length_c   1.000
_cell.angle_alpha   90.00
_cell.angle_beta   90.00
_cell.angle_gamma   90.00
#
_symmetry.space_group_name_H-M   'P 1'
#
loop_
_entity.id
_entity.type
_entity.pdbx_description
1 polymer ?
#
loop_
_entity_poly.entity_id
_entity_poly.type
_entity_poly.pdbx_seq_one_letter_code
_entity_poly.pdbx_strand_id
1 'polypeptide(L)'
;MKILVVDDETDVQTLFEQRFRREIKSGEMHFDFAFSGEQALRYLNEHEQEAVLILSDINMPGMSGLELLGQIKTKYLKPPPVVMMITAYGDAENFNTAKQLGADDFLTKPVDFTELKEKLKTLI
;
A
#
# COMPACT_ATOMS: atom_id res chain seq x y z
N MET A 1 -5.14 -10.59 8.21
CA MET A 1 -4.24 -9.52 7.74
C MET A 1 -5.07 -8.38 7.16
N LYS A 2 -4.82 -7.17 7.62
CA LYS A 2 -5.51 -5.97 7.12
C LYS A 2 -4.60 -5.21 6.18
N ILE A 3 -5.08 -4.90 4.98
CA ILE A 3 -4.30 -4.26 3.92
C ILE A 3 -5.05 -3.03 3.42
N LEU A 4 -4.38 -1.89 3.40
CA LEU A 4 -4.90 -0.66 2.80
C LEU A 4 -4.23 -0.47 1.44
N VAL A 5 -5.03 -0.42 0.39
CA VAL A 5 -4.56 -0.15 -0.98
C VAL A 5 -4.83 1.32 -1.29
N VAL A 6 -3.80 2.06 -1.65
CA VAL A 6 -3.89 3.48 -1.97
C VAL A 6 -3.56 3.69 -3.44
N ASP A 7 -4.57 4.07 -4.23
CA ASP A 7 -4.43 4.31 -5.65
C ASP A 7 -5.57 5.21 -6.09
N ASP A 8 -5.29 6.21 -6.93
CA ASP A 8 -6.32 7.13 -7.41
C ASP A 8 -7.23 6.51 -8.49
N GLU A 9 -6.85 5.37 -9.05
CA GLU A 9 -7.68 4.65 -10.01
C GLU A 9 -8.68 3.75 -9.29
N THR A 10 -9.96 4.09 -9.39
CA THR A 10 -11.01 3.37 -8.66
C THR A 10 -11.20 1.93 -9.12
N ASP A 11 -10.80 1.59 -10.35
CA ASP A 11 -10.86 0.23 -10.89
C ASP A 11 -9.98 -0.76 -10.13
N VAL A 12 -8.98 -0.26 -9.39
CA VAL A 12 -8.09 -1.08 -8.57
C VAL A 12 -8.88 -1.89 -7.55
N GLN A 13 -9.93 -1.32 -6.97
CA GLN A 13 -10.73 -2.02 -5.98
C GLN A 13 -11.32 -3.32 -6.55
N THR A 14 -12.00 -3.23 -7.70
CA THR A 14 -12.59 -4.40 -8.34
C THR A 14 -11.53 -5.44 -8.69
N LEU A 15 -10.39 -4.99 -9.19
CA LEU A 15 -9.31 -5.88 -9.58
C LEU A 15 -8.75 -6.65 -8.38
N PHE A 16 -8.47 -5.97 -7.27
CA PHE A 16 -7.98 -6.63 -6.06
C PHE A 16 -9.01 -7.59 -5.48
N GLU A 17 -10.29 -7.20 -5.47
CA GLU A 17 -11.36 -8.06 -4.96
C GLU A 17 -11.50 -9.33 -5.77
N GLN A 18 -11.30 -9.28 -7.08
CA GLN A 18 -11.32 -10.47 -7.94
C GLN A 18 -10.08 -11.35 -7.73
N ARG A 19 -8.91 -10.74 -7.68
CA ARG A 19 -7.65 -11.49 -7.59
C ARG A 19 -7.43 -12.13 -6.23
N PHE A 20 -7.96 -11.53 -5.17
CA PHE A 20 -7.84 -12.05 -3.81
C PHE A 20 -9.16 -12.63 -3.28
N ARG A 21 -10.04 -13.03 -4.15
CA ARG A 21 -11.37 -13.51 -3.79
C ARG A 21 -11.35 -14.62 -2.73
N ARG A 22 -10.45 -15.58 -2.87
CA ARG A 22 -10.33 -16.70 -1.93
C ARG A 22 -9.89 -16.22 -0.55
N GLU A 23 -8.88 -15.40 -0.52
CA GLU A 23 -8.30 -14.88 0.71
C GLU A 23 -9.26 -13.97 1.46
N ILE A 24 -10.04 -13.20 0.74
CA ILE A 24 -11.08 -12.35 1.34
C ILE A 24 -12.20 -13.23 1.91
N LYS A 25 -12.65 -14.20 1.14
CA LYS A 25 -13.76 -15.09 1.53
C LYS A 25 -13.41 -15.92 2.76
N SER A 26 -12.16 -16.38 2.86
CA SER A 26 -11.69 -17.17 4.00
C SER A 26 -11.41 -16.33 5.24
N GLY A 27 -11.37 -15.01 5.12
CA GLY A 27 -10.98 -14.11 6.21
C GLY A 27 -9.48 -13.99 6.41
N GLU A 28 -8.66 -14.62 5.56
CA GLU A 28 -7.21 -14.51 5.64
C GLU A 28 -6.72 -13.09 5.39
N MET A 29 -7.36 -12.38 4.45
CA MET A 29 -7.03 -11.01 4.08
C MET A 29 -8.26 -10.14 4.09
N HIS A 30 -8.10 -8.92 4.61
CA HIS A 30 -9.11 -7.87 4.57
C HIS A 30 -8.53 -6.66 3.86
N PHE A 31 -9.16 -6.24 2.76
CA PHE A 31 -8.72 -5.10 1.98
C PHE A 31 -9.63 -3.89 2.20
N ASP A 32 -9.01 -2.75 2.48
CA ASP A 32 -9.67 -1.45 2.41
C ASP A 32 -8.98 -0.61 1.34
N PHE A 33 -9.67 0.38 0.82
CA PHE A 33 -9.17 1.19 -0.30
C PHE A 33 -9.26 2.67 0.02
N ALA A 34 -8.20 3.38 -0.31
CA ALA A 34 -8.16 4.84 -0.26
C ALA A 34 -7.76 5.34 -1.66
N PHE A 35 -8.46 6.34 -2.15
CA PHE A 35 -8.26 6.83 -3.52
C PHE A 35 -7.47 8.13 -3.57
N SER A 36 -6.87 8.49 -2.44
CA SER A 36 -5.94 9.62 -2.31
C SER A 36 -5.08 9.45 -1.06
N GLY A 37 -3.99 10.20 -0.99
CA GLY A 37 -3.15 10.21 0.20
C GLY A 37 -3.90 10.75 1.42
N GLU A 38 -4.75 11.74 1.23
CA GLU A 38 -5.56 12.33 2.30
C GLU A 38 -6.55 11.31 2.88
N GLN A 39 -7.19 10.51 2.03
CA GLN A 39 -8.08 9.43 2.47
C GLN A 39 -7.31 8.37 3.24
N ALA A 40 -6.11 8.03 2.78
CA ALA A 40 -5.26 7.05 3.46
C ALA A 40 -4.90 7.52 4.87
N LEU A 41 -4.55 8.79 5.04
CA LEU A 41 -4.22 9.33 6.35
C LEU A 41 -5.42 9.32 7.29
N ARG A 42 -6.61 9.62 6.79
CA ARG A 42 -7.84 9.54 7.60
C ARG A 42 -8.11 8.11 8.06
N TYR A 43 -7.94 7.15 7.15
CA TYR A 43 -8.08 5.74 7.49
C TYR A 43 -7.11 5.33 8.61
N LEU A 44 -5.85 5.72 8.48
CA LEU A 44 -4.84 5.36 9.47
C LEU A 44 -5.11 6.02 10.83
N ASN A 45 -5.61 7.24 10.84
CA ASN A 45 -5.99 7.92 12.08
C ASN A 45 -7.13 7.17 12.81
N GLU A 46 -8.04 6.57 12.08
CA GLU A 46 -9.14 5.79 12.63
C GLU A 46 -8.71 4.39 13.07
N HIS A 47 -7.55 3.91 12.64
CA HIS A 47 -7.06 2.56 12.88
C HIS A 47 -5.67 2.54 13.52
N GLU A 48 -5.36 3.53 14.36
CA GLU A 48 -4.01 3.71 14.93
C GLU A 48 -3.50 2.50 15.72
N GLN A 49 -4.41 1.74 16.33
CA GLN A 49 -4.03 0.58 17.16
C GLN A 49 -3.89 -0.70 16.36
N GLU A 50 -4.14 -0.65 15.07
CA GLU A 50 -4.12 -1.84 14.22
C GLU A 50 -2.83 -1.93 13.41
N ALA A 51 -2.30 -3.15 13.27
CA ALA A 51 -1.21 -3.40 12.34
C ALA A 51 -1.77 -3.47 10.93
N VAL A 52 -1.45 -2.48 10.11
CA VAL A 52 -1.94 -2.37 8.74
C VAL A 52 -0.76 -2.45 7.78
N LEU A 53 -0.91 -3.24 6.72
CA LEU A 53 0.02 -3.22 5.61
C LEU A 53 -0.52 -2.26 4.55
N ILE A 54 0.33 -1.40 4.02
CA ILE A 54 -0.07 -0.38 3.05
C ILE A 54 0.58 -0.68 1.70
N LEU A 55 -0.24 -0.72 0.66
CA LEU A 55 0.21 -0.78 -0.73
C LEU A 55 -0.15 0.56 -1.37
N SER A 56 0.84 1.35 -1.76
CA SER A 56 0.57 2.68 -2.32
C SER A 56 1.24 2.92 -3.66
N ASP A 57 0.46 3.43 -4.59
CA ASP A 57 1.01 4.00 -5.82
C ASP A 57 1.80 5.26 -5.48
N ILE A 58 2.83 5.54 -6.26
CA ILE A 58 3.65 6.75 -6.09
C ILE A 58 2.97 7.95 -6.74
N ASN A 59 2.48 7.79 -7.97
CA ASN A 59 1.96 8.89 -8.76
C ASN A 59 0.46 9.05 -8.56
N MET A 60 0.07 10.03 -7.73
CA MET A 60 -1.32 10.36 -7.47
C MET A 60 -1.51 11.87 -7.50
N PRO A 61 -2.69 12.38 -7.94
CA PRO A 61 -2.99 13.82 -7.86
C PRO A 61 -3.01 14.29 -6.42
N GLY A 62 -2.61 15.53 -6.18
CA GLY A 62 -2.53 16.08 -4.84
C GLY A 62 -1.35 15.49 -4.09
N MET A 63 -1.60 14.83 -2.97
CA MET A 63 -0.53 14.18 -2.21
C MET A 63 -0.02 12.97 -2.98
N SER A 64 1.29 12.95 -3.28
CA SER A 64 1.92 11.80 -3.92
C SER A 64 2.10 10.65 -2.95
N GLY A 65 2.36 9.46 -3.49
CA GLY A 65 2.68 8.30 -2.65
C GLY A 65 3.95 8.51 -1.83
N LEU A 66 4.92 9.27 -2.34
CA LEU A 66 6.15 9.58 -1.60
C LEU A 66 5.87 10.49 -0.40
N GLU A 67 5.03 11.50 -0.57
CA GLU A 67 4.62 12.37 0.53
C GLU A 67 3.85 11.58 1.59
N LEU A 68 2.95 10.72 1.15
CA LEU A 68 2.20 9.84 2.04
C LEU A 68 3.14 8.95 2.85
N LEU A 69 4.09 8.30 2.18
CA LEU A 69 5.09 7.44 2.83
C LEU A 69 5.86 8.20 3.91
N GLY A 70 6.34 9.41 3.59
CA GLY A 70 7.06 10.25 4.55
C GLY A 70 6.23 10.55 5.78
N GLN A 71 4.97 10.89 5.61
CA GLN A 71 4.07 11.17 6.73
C GLN A 71 3.78 9.93 7.57
N ILE A 72 3.57 8.79 6.93
CA ILE A 72 3.30 7.54 7.63
C ILE A 72 4.49 7.15 8.52
N LYS A 73 5.68 7.16 7.96
CA LYS A 73 6.88 6.73 8.68
C LYS A 73 7.29 7.71 9.78
N THR A 74 6.87 8.96 9.69
CA THR A 74 7.14 9.97 10.71
C THR A 74 6.10 9.94 11.84
N LYS A 75 4.83 9.75 11.49
CA LYS A 75 3.71 9.90 12.42
C LYS A 75 3.36 8.60 13.15
N TYR A 76 3.40 7.47 12.46
CA TYR A 76 2.94 6.19 13.00
C TYR A 76 4.13 5.31 13.36
N LEU A 77 4.57 5.39 14.61
CA LEU A 77 5.78 4.72 15.07
C LEU A 77 5.51 3.41 15.82
N LYS A 78 4.30 3.22 16.34
CA LYS A 78 3.97 2.03 17.16
C LYS A 78 2.51 1.61 16.96
N PRO A 79 2.24 0.46 16.33
CA PRO A 79 3.19 -0.33 15.53
C PRO A 79 3.52 0.41 14.23
N PRO A 80 4.75 0.33 13.74
CA PRO A 80 5.08 0.98 12.48
C PRO A 80 4.40 0.23 11.34
N PRO A 81 3.64 0.93 10.46
CA PRO A 81 3.04 0.27 9.32
C PRO A 81 4.09 -0.25 8.35
N VAL A 82 3.83 -1.40 7.75
CA VAL A 82 4.63 -1.88 6.62
C VAL A 82 4.11 -1.22 5.36
N VAL A 83 4.97 -0.56 4.60
CA VAL A 83 4.58 0.17 3.39
C VAL A 83 5.31 -0.42 2.19
N MET A 84 4.53 -0.94 1.24
CA MET A 84 5.03 -1.39 -0.05
C MET A 84 4.64 -0.35 -1.11
N MET A 85 5.61 0.11 -1.89
CA MET A 85 5.38 1.11 -2.91
C MET A 85 5.26 0.46 -4.28
N ILE A 86 4.33 0.95 -5.09
CA ILE A 86 4.13 0.49 -6.46
C ILE A 86 4.72 1.55 -7.38
N THR A 87 5.80 1.18 -8.09
CA THR A 87 6.58 2.10 -8.91
C THR A 87 6.41 1.80 -10.39
N ALA A 88 6.60 2.82 -11.23
CA ALA A 88 6.68 2.62 -12.67
C ALA A 88 8.00 1.94 -13.02
N TYR A 89 7.99 1.07 -14.01
CA TYR A 89 9.20 0.42 -14.50
C TYR A 89 10.21 1.47 -14.98
N GLY A 90 11.44 1.33 -14.52
CA GLY A 90 12.53 2.23 -14.92
C GLY A 90 12.59 3.56 -14.17
N ASP A 91 11.71 3.79 -13.20
CA ASP A 91 11.70 5.03 -12.43
C ASP A 91 12.64 4.92 -11.21
N ALA A 92 13.95 4.97 -11.49
CA ALA A 92 14.98 4.82 -10.47
C ALA A 92 14.98 5.97 -9.45
N GLU A 93 14.63 7.17 -9.86
CA GLU A 93 14.62 8.33 -8.97
C GLU A 93 13.56 8.18 -7.88
N ASN A 94 12.34 7.84 -8.25
CA ASN A 94 11.28 7.62 -7.27
C ASN A 94 11.54 6.39 -6.41
N PHE A 95 12.11 5.35 -6.98
CA PHE A 95 12.51 4.17 -6.23
C PHE A 95 13.51 4.53 -5.14
N ASN A 96 14.56 5.28 -5.47
CA ASN A 96 15.59 5.67 -4.51
C ASN A 96 15.02 6.59 -3.42
N THR A 97 14.15 7.53 -3.79
CA THR A 97 13.51 8.42 -2.83
C THR A 97 12.62 7.65 -1.86
N ALA A 98 11.82 6.70 -2.38
CA ALA A 98 10.97 5.87 -1.54
C ALA A 98 11.79 5.02 -0.57
N LYS A 99 12.91 4.49 -1.03
CA LYS A 99 13.81 3.71 -0.19
C LYS A 99 14.38 4.56 0.95
N GLN A 100 14.80 5.79 0.66
CA GLN A 100 15.30 6.71 1.66
C GLN A 100 14.23 7.10 2.68
N LEU A 101 12.97 7.20 2.25
CA LEU A 101 11.85 7.52 3.13
C LEU A 101 11.37 6.32 3.97
N GLY A 102 11.95 5.15 3.77
CA GLY A 102 11.69 4.00 4.62
C GLY A 102 10.68 2.99 4.09
N ALA A 103 10.44 2.96 2.77
CA ALA A 103 9.60 1.93 2.18
C ALA A 103 10.16 0.54 2.50
N ASP A 104 9.28 -0.39 2.86
CA ASP A 104 9.68 -1.72 3.28
C ASP A 104 9.85 -2.67 2.10
N ASP A 105 9.11 -2.46 1.01
CA ASP A 105 9.22 -3.28 -0.19
C ASP A 105 8.67 -2.52 -1.39
N PHE A 106 8.85 -3.10 -2.58
CA PHE A 106 8.48 -2.48 -3.85
C PHE A 106 7.84 -3.49 -4.79
N LEU A 107 6.91 -3.00 -5.61
CA LEU A 107 6.37 -3.71 -6.76
C LEU A 107 6.47 -2.80 -7.96
N THR A 108 6.72 -3.37 -9.13
CA THR A 108 6.78 -2.62 -10.39
C THR A 108 5.47 -2.79 -11.16
N LYS A 109 4.95 -1.71 -11.74
CA LYS A 109 3.76 -1.80 -12.60
C LYS A 109 4.11 -2.45 -13.94
N PRO A 110 3.21 -3.26 -14.50
CA PRO A 110 1.91 -3.67 -13.96
C PRO A 110 2.07 -4.65 -12.81
N VAL A 111 1.18 -4.58 -11.82
CA VAL A 111 1.27 -5.45 -10.64
C VAL A 111 1.11 -6.91 -11.03
N ASP A 112 2.09 -7.73 -10.67
CA ASP A 112 2.01 -9.18 -10.79
C ASP A 112 1.39 -9.71 -9.49
N PHE A 113 0.15 -10.17 -9.58
CA PHE A 113 -0.59 -10.62 -8.40
C PHE A 113 -0.02 -11.90 -7.80
N THR A 114 0.65 -12.73 -8.59
CA THR A 114 1.34 -13.92 -8.06
C THR A 114 2.50 -13.50 -7.18
N GLU A 115 3.32 -12.57 -7.65
CA GLU A 115 4.43 -12.01 -6.89
C GLU A 115 3.92 -11.31 -5.62
N LEU A 116 2.85 -10.52 -5.74
CA LEU A 116 2.26 -9.82 -4.60
C LEU A 116 1.78 -10.81 -3.54
N LYS A 117 1.10 -11.88 -3.93
CA LYS A 117 0.64 -12.91 -2.99
C LYS A 117 1.80 -13.55 -2.24
N GLU A 118 2.89 -13.85 -2.93
CA GLU A 118 4.08 -14.41 -2.31
C GLU A 118 4.68 -13.45 -1.29
N LYS A 119 4.79 -12.17 -1.64
CA LYS A 119 5.30 -11.15 -0.72
C LYS A 119 4.42 -11.00 0.51
N LEU A 120 3.10 -10.99 0.34
CA LEU A 120 2.16 -10.88 1.46
C LEU A 120 2.27 -12.07 2.40
N LYS A 121 2.45 -13.27 1.88
CA LYS A 121 2.58 -14.47 2.68
C LYS A 121 3.84 -14.47 3.55
N THR A 122 4.91 -13.84 3.11
CA THR A 122 6.15 -13.75 3.90
C THR A 122 6.01 -12.77 5.07
N LEU A 123 5.00 -11.91 5.07
CA LEU A 123 4.77 -10.93 6.11
C LEU A 123 3.81 -11.42 7.21
N ILE A 124 3.25 -12.60 7.03
CA ILE A 124 2.36 -13.21 8.02
C ILE A 124 3.17 -14.08 9.06
#